data_484d88fc74562a2f86bff82635a63b62
#
_entry.id   484d88fc74562a2f86bff82635a63b62
#
_cell.length_a   1.000
_cell.length_b   1.000
_cell.length_c   1.000
_cell.angle_alpha   90.00
_cell.angle_beta   90.00
_cell.angle_gamma   90.00
#
_symmetry.space_group_name_H-M   'P 1'
#
loop_
_entity.id
_entity.type
_entity.pdbx_description
1 polymer ?
#
loop_
_entity_poly.entity_id
_entity_poly.type
_entity_poly.pdbx_seq_one_letter_code
_entity_poly.pdbx_strand_id
1 'polypeptide(L)'
;VQEMLQIDSCTINTCDFFHGPFEILDKRTSLFQLISVGRSRCNDERGIRFVNQYGGERVYQLDAKELGLNDIKDSVSEYFNHLIFAPILNNVYMRALSAVTHKDYMTRRYMWKLDY
;
A
#
# COMPACT_ATOMS: atom_id res chain seq x y z
N VAL A 1 -0.22 6.21 7.03
CA VAL A 1 0.83 5.69 7.90
C VAL A 1 1.62 6.85 8.52
N GLN A 2 2.27 7.70 7.73
CA GLN A 2 3.05 8.84 8.23
C GLN A 2 2.21 9.79 9.09
N GLU A 3 1.10 10.29 8.55
CA GLU A 3 0.24 11.27 9.22
C GLU A 3 -0.37 10.72 10.52
N MET A 4 -0.94 9.53 10.46
CA MET A 4 -1.77 9.00 11.54
C MET A 4 -0.97 8.23 12.59
N LEU A 5 0.12 7.59 12.22
CA LEU A 5 0.93 6.77 13.13
C LEU A 5 2.35 7.29 13.32
N GLN A 6 2.73 8.34 12.61
CA GLN A 6 4.08 8.91 12.62
C GLN A 6 5.16 7.83 12.41
N ILE A 7 4.86 6.88 11.53
CA ILE A 7 5.79 5.86 11.07
C ILE A 7 6.38 6.32 9.75
N ASP A 8 7.69 6.36 9.67
CA ASP A 8 8.38 6.72 8.44
C ASP A 8 8.04 5.74 7.32
N SER A 9 7.60 6.26 6.20
CA SER A 9 7.14 5.46 5.07
C SER A 9 7.17 6.25 3.78
N CYS A 10 7.24 5.55 2.66
CA CYS A 10 7.28 6.13 1.33
C CYS A 10 6.23 5.42 0.45
N THR A 11 5.53 6.18 -0.37
CA THR A 11 4.61 5.63 -1.39
C THR A 11 5.25 5.77 -2.76
N ILE A 12 5.33 4.67 -3.49
CA ILE A 12 6.01 4.60 -4.78
C ILE A 12 5.05 3.98 -5.79
N ASN A 13 4.92 4.61 -6.96
CA ASN A 13 4.22 4.00 -8.08
C ASN A 13 5.04 2.81 -8.61
N THR A 14 4.39 1.71 -8.97
CA THR A 14 5.08 0.51 -9.45
C THR A 14 5.92 0.78 -10.72
N CYS A 15 5.48 1.70 -11.57
CA CYS A 15 6.28 2.10 -12.74
C CYS A 15 7.60 2.78 -12.34
N ASP A 16 7.58 3.57 -11.27
CA ASP A 16 8.75 4.30 -10.77
C ASP A 16 9.64 3.44 -9.87
N PHE A 17 9.13 2.33 -9.37
CA PHE A 17 9.85 1.43 -8.47
C PHE A 17 11.20 1.00 -9.05
N PHE A 18 11.26 0.68 -10.34
CA PHE A 18 12.47 0.24 -11.03
C PHE A 18 13.41 1.38 -11.47
N HIS A 19 13.12 2.63 -11.10
CA HIS A 19 13.96 3.79 -11.39
C HIS A 19 14.77 4.27 -10.18
N GLY A 20 15.07 3.35 -9.25
CA GLY A 20 15.88 3.62 -8.06
C GLY A 20 15.35 2.99 -6.78
N PRO A 21 14.06 3.16 -6.44
CA PRO A 21 13.52 2.65 -5.18
C PRO A 21 13.72 1.15 -4.93
N PHE A 22 13.80 0.33 -5.96
CA PHE A 22 14.05 -1.10 -5.83
C PHE A 22 15.42 -1.44 -5.25
N GLU A 23 16.39 -0.54 -5.35
CA GLU A 23 17.75 -0.73 -4.82
C GLU A 23 17.80 -0.78 -3.28
N ILE A 24 16.81 -0.24 -2.60
CA ILE A 24 16.74 -0.32 -1.13
C ILE A 24 16.02 -1.57 -0.63
N LEU A 25 15.49 -2.40 -1.54
CA LEU A 25 14.79 -3.63 -1.16
C LEU A 25 15.80 -4.67 -0.66
N ASP A 26 15.61 -5.11 0.57
CA ASP A 26 16.35 -6.23 1.16
C ASP A 26 15.39 -7.16 1.94
N LYS A 27 15.95 -8.21 2.54
CA LYS A 27 15.16 -9.19 3.32
C LYS A 27 14.51 -8.60 4.59
N ARG A 28 14.90 -7.41 5.02
CA ARG A 28 14.36 -6.72 6.21
C ARG A 28 13.38 -5.63 5.87
N THR A 29 13.33 -5.21 4.62
CA THR A 29 12.43 -4.16 4.13
C THR A 29 10.98 -4.58 4.32
N SER A 30 10.20 -3.76 4.99
CA SER A 30 8.75 -3.93 5.05
C SER A 30 8.13 -3.26 3.83
N LEU A 31 7.48 -4.04 2.98
CA LEU A 31 6.88 -3.58 1.74
C LEU A 31 5.41 -3.98 1.70
N PHE A 32 4.57 -3.02 1.34
CA PHE A 32 3.15 -3.24 1.15
C PHE A 32 2.79 -2.95 -0.30
N GLN A 33 2.44 -3.95 -1.06
CA GLN A 33 2.11 -3.83 -2.48
C GLN A 33 0.60 -3.90 -2.70
N LEU A 34 0.06 -2.87 -3.36
CA LEU A 34 -1.32 -2.84 -3.83
C LEU A 34 -1.34 -3.28 -5.29
N ILE A 35 -2.09 -4.32 -5.60
CA ILE A 35 -2.18 -4.92 -6.92
C ILE A 35 -3.52 -4.53 -7.53
N SER A 36 -3.48 -3.64 -8.50
CA SER A 36 -4.65 -3.09 -9.17
C SER A 36 -5.28 -4.07 -10.16
N VAL A 37 -6.50 -3.75 -10.58
CA VAL A 37 -7.12 -4.31 -11.79
C VAL A 37 -7.05 -3.30 -12.93
N GLY A 38 -7.28 -3.78 -14.15
CA GLY A 38 -7.28 -2.95 -15.34
C GLY A 38 -5.90 -2.80 -15.99
N ARG A 39 -5.70 -1.70 -16.69
CA ARG A 39 -4.54 -1.50 -17.58
C ARG A 39 -3.19 -1.45 -16.87
N SER A 40 -3.15 -1.01 -15.62
CA SER A 40 -1.92 -0.91 -14.82
C SER A 40 -1.45 -2.25 -14.23
N ARG A 41 -2.29 -3.27 -14.21
CA ARG A 41 -2.02 -4.55 -13.56
C ARG A 41 -0.73 -5.22 -14.05
N CYS A 42 -0.43 -5.13 -15.33
CA CYS A 42 0.81 -5.73 -15.87
C CYS A 42 2.08 -5.15 -15.23
N ASN A 43 2.06 -3.88 -14.83
CA ASN A 43 3.16 -3.26 -14.09
C ASN A 43 3.24 -3.79 -12.67
N ASP A 44 2.10 -3.92 -12.00
CA ASP A 44 2.03 -4.49 -10.65
C ASP A 44 2.53 -5.94 -10.63
N GLU A 45 2.16 -6.74 -11.63
CA GLU A 45 2.64 -8.13 -11.79
C GLU A 45 4.15 -8.22 -12.04
N ARG A 46 4.73 -7.24 -12.74
CA ARG A 46 6.19 -7.12 -12.86
C ARG A 46 6.82 -6.87 -11.48
N GLY A 47 6.24 -5.97 -10.70
CA GLY A 47 6.64 -5.70 -9.32
C GLY A 47 6.54 -6.93 -8.43
N ILE A 48 5.43 -7.67 -8.50
CA ILE A 48 5.21 -8.92 -7.75
C ILE A 48 6.34 -9.91 -7.99
N ARG A 49 6.68 -10.17 -9.26
CA ARG A 49 7.74 -11.12 -9.59
C ARG A 49 9.08 -10.75 -8.96
N PHE A 50 9.43 -9.47 -9.03
CA PHE A 50 10.67 -8.96 -8.43
C PHE A 50 10.65 -9.07 -6.91
N VAL A 51 9.60 -8.58 -6.29
CA VAL A 51 9.48 -8.54 -4.83
C VAL A 51 9.40 -9.94 -4.22
N ASN A 52 8.74 -10.88 -4.88
CA ASN A 52 8.70 -12.29 -4.43
C ASN A 52 10.07 -12.97 -4.53
N GLN A 53 10.89 -12.56 -5.48
CA GLN A 53 12.24 -13.13 -5.65
C GLN A 53 13.26 -12.54 -4.68
N TYR A 54 13.22 -11.23 -4.45
CA TYR A 54 14.27 -10.50 -3.74
C TYR A 54 13.83 -9.95 -2.38
N GLY A 55 12.55 -9.80 -2.13
CA GLY A 55 11.99 -9.38 -0.84
C GLY A 55 12.14 -10.43 0.26
N GLY A 56 11.78 -10.10 1.48
CA GLY A 56 11.79 -10.97 2.65
C GLY A 56 10.39 -11.34 3.12
N GLU A 57 10.29 -11.78 4.36
CA GLU A 57 9.04 -12.20 5.00
C GLU A 57 8.08 -11.04 5.29
N ARG A 58 8.56 -9.79 5.19
CA ARG A 58 7.78 -8.58 5.46
C ARG A 58 7.19 -7.96 4.19
N VAL A 59 6.93 -8.78 3.18
CA VAL A 59 6.25 -8.38 1.96
C VAL A 59 4.78 -8.76 2.09
N TYR A 60 3.92 -7.75 2.01
CA TYR A 60 2.47 -7.91 2.09
C TYR A 60 1.84 -7.46 0.78
N GLN A 61 1.01 -8.31 0.21
CA GLN A 61 0.36 -8.05 -1.07
C GLN A 61 -1.16 -8.03 -0.89
N LEU A 62 -1.80 -6.99 -1.43
CA LEU A 62 -3.25 -6.86 -1.50
C LEU A 62 -3.66 -6.82 -2.97
N ASP A 63 -4.34 -7.86 -3.42
CA ASP A 63 -4.85 -7.93 -4.78
C ASP A 63 -6.32 -7.47 -4.82
N ALA A 64 -6.60 -6.46 -5.62
CA ALA A 64 -7.96 -5.94 -5.82
C ALA A 64 -8.92 -7.01 -6.37
N LYS A 65 -8.43 -8.01 -7.10
CA LYS A 65 -9.25 -9.15 -7.54
C LYS A 65 -9.72 -10.00 -6.36
N GLU A 66 -8.83 -10.30 -5.43
CA GLU A 66 -9.15 -11.08 -4.23
C GLU A 66 -10.08 -10.30 -3.29
N LEU A 67 -10.08 -8.98 -3.39
CA LEU A 67 -10.94 -8.08 -2.63
C LEU A 67 -12.32 -7.87 -3.28
N GLY A 68 -12.64 -8.55 -4.38
CA GLY A 68 -13.95 -8.57 -5.01
C GLY A 68 -14.04 -7.83 -6.35
N LEU A 69 -12.98 -7.19 -6.85
CA LEU A 69 -13.05 -6.52 -8.15
C LEU A 69 -13.05 -7.47 -9.35
N ASN A 70 -12.81 -8.77 -9.15
CA ASN A 70 -13.02 -9.80 -10.17
C ASN A 70 -14.50 -10.01 -10.53
N ASP A 71 -15.42 -9.60 -9.66
CA ASP A 71 -16.87 -9.69 -9.90
C ASP A 71 -17.41 -8.52 -10.75
N ILE A 72 -16.56 -7.52 -11.02
CA ILE A 72 -16.88 -6.35 -11.83
C ILE A 72 -16.27 -6.53 -13.22
N LYS A 73 -17.02 -6.15 -14.26
CA LYS A 73 -16.54 -6.22 -15.66
C LYS A 73 -15.20 -5.50 -15.82
N ASP A 74 -14.25 -6.15 -16.46
CA ASP A 74 -12.89 -5.63 -16.69
C ASP A 74 -12.87 -4.24 -17.33
N SER A 75 -13.84 -3.93 -18.21
CA SER A 75 -13.93 -2.64 -18.88
C SER A 75 -14.12 -1.44 -17.94
N VAL A 76 -14.56 -1.68 -16.69
CA VAL A 76 -14.83 -0.62 -15.70
C VAL A 76 -14.16 -0.89 -14.36
N SER A 77 -13.66 -2.08 -14.12
CA SER A 77 -13.10 -2.48 -12.81
C SER A 77 -11.97 -1.57 -12.34
N GLU A 78 -11.14 -1.06 -13.25
CA GLU A 78 -10.00 -0.19 -12.90
C GLU A 78 -10.40 1.11 -12.17
N TYR A 79 -11.63 1.59 -12.38
CA TYR A 79 -12.11 2.80 -11.73
C TYR A 79 -12.45 2.58 -10.24
N PHE A 80 -12.55 1.33 -9.82
CA PHE A 80 -12.89 0.95 -8.45
C PHE A 80 -11.67 0.62 -7.57
N ASN A 81 -10.46 0.57 -8.12
CA ASN A 81 -9.24 0.30 -7.34
C ASN A 81 -9.12 1.19 -6.10
N HIS A 82 -9.34 2.50 -6.26
CA HIS A 82 -9.28 3.45 -5.15
C HIS A 82 -10.36 3.17 -4.10
N LEU A 83 -11.57 2.83 -4.51
CA LEU A 83 -12.70 2.56 -3.62
C LEU A 83 -12.51 1.29 -2.80
N ILE A 84 -11.72 0.34 -3.27
CA ILE A 84 -11.34 -0.87 -2.52
C ILE A 84 -10.17 -0.58 -1.58
N PHE A 85 -9.07 -0.01 -2.09
CA PHE A 85 -7.85 0.11 -1.30
C PHE A 85 -7.95 1.16 -0.18
N ALA A 86 -8.56 2.30 -0.44
CA ALA A 86 -8.60 3.38 0.54
C ALA A 86 -9.33 2.99 1.85
N PRO A 87 -10.53 2.39 1.83
CA PRO A 87 -11.19 1.94 3.05
C PRO A 87 -10.40 0.85 3.79
N ILE A 88 -9.83 -0.10 3.07
CA ILE A 88 -9.05 -1.19 3.70
C ILE A 88 -7.82 -0.62 4.41
N LEU A 89 -7.07 0.25 3.74
CA LEU A 89 -5.89 0.86 4.34
C LEU A 89 -6.25 1.76 5.53
N ASN A 90 -7.27 2.60 5.40
CA ASN A 90 -7.61 3.59 6.42
C ASN A 90 -8.41 3.01 7.59
N ASN A 91 -9.30 2.06 7.34
CA ASN A 91 -10.21 1.56 8.38
C ASN A 91 -9.79 0.22 8.97
N VAL A 92 -9.07 -0.61 8.23
CA VAL A 92 -8.62 -1.91 8.72
C VAL A 92 -7.17 -1.85 9.16
N TYR A 93 -6.26 -1.65 8.21
CA TYR A 93 -4.82 -1.71 8.50
C TYR A 93 -4.35 -0.61 9.43
N MET A 94 -4.84 0.61 9.29
CA MET A 94 -4.46 1.73 10.16
C MET A 94 -4.87 1.47 11.60
N ARG A 95 -6.08 0.95 11.82
CA ARG A 95 -6.57 0.62 13.17
C ARG A 95 -5.82 -0.56 13.77
N ALA A 96 -5.54 -1.59 12.97
CA ALA A 96 -4.77 -2.75 13.41
C ALA A 96 -3.33 -2.33 13.82
N LEU A 97 -2.66 -1.53 13.00
CA LEU A 97 -1.34 -0.98 13.31
C LEU A 97 -1.36 -0.09 14.56
N SER A 98 -2.39 0.75 14.72
CA SER A 98 -2.58 1.56 15.92
C SER A 98 -2.64 0.68 17.18
N ALA A 99 -3.43 -0.39 17.15
CA ALA A 99 -3.56 -1.32 18.27
C ALA A 99 -2.23 -2.02 18.60
N VAL A 100 -1.53 -2.53 17.57
CA VAL A 100 -0.27 -3.28 17.75
C VAL A 100 0.88 -2.37 18.18
N THR A 101 0.93 -1.14 17.66
CA THR A 101 2.00 -0.18 18.01
C THR A 101 1.69 0.65 19.25
N HIS A 102 0.49 0.50 19.83
CA HIS A 102 0.00 1.31 20.94
C HIS A 102 0.04 2.82 20.67
N LYS A 103 -0.10 3.22 19.39
CA LYS A 103 -0.18 4.61 18.96
C LYS A 103 -1.61 4.98 18.63
N ASP A 104 -2.14 6.00 19.27
CA ASP A 104 -3.45 6.53 18.91
C ASP A 104 -3.41 7.20 17.54
N TYR A 105 -4.08 6.60 16.56
CA TYR A 105 -4.16 7.11 15.19
C TYR A 105 -4.94 8.43 15.07
N MET A 106 -5.66 8.85 16.10
CA MET A 106 -6.35 10.15 16.14
C MET A 106 -5.43 11.29 16.58
N THR A 107 -4.34 10.97 17.25
CA THR A 107 -3.39 11.99 17.71
C THR A 107 -2.54 12.52 16.58
N ARG A 108 -2.49 13.83 16.45
CA ARG A 108 -1.62 14.57 15.51
C ARG A 108 -0.52 15.28 16.28
N ARG A 109 0.67 15.34 15.69
CA ARG A 109 1.81 16.06 16.28
C ARG A 109 1.69 17.55 16.07
N TYR A 110 1.39 17.97 14.85
CA TYR A 110 1.36 19.37 14.43
C TYR A 110 0.03 19.78 13.82
N MET A 111 -0.57 18.93 12.99
CA MET A 111 -1.80 19.19 12.26
C MET A 111 -2.92 19.58 13.25
N TRP A 112 -3.61 20.67 12.95
CA TRP A 112 -4.67 21.29 13.77
C TRP A 112 -4.21 21.83 15.13
N LYS A 113 -2.90 21.90 15.38
CA LYS A 113 -2.33 22.43 16.64
C LYS A 113 -1.46 23.67 16.41
N LEU A 114 -0.95 23.83 15.22
CA LEU A 114 -0.09 24.94 14.85
C LEU A 114 -0.65 25.64 13.61
N ASP A 115 -0.37 26.93 13.49
CA ASP A 115 -0.58 27.69 12.26
C ASP A 115 0.59 27.45 11.31
N TYR A 116 0.30 27.08 10.04
CA TYR A 116 1.31 26.82 8.99
C TYR A 116 0.79 27.18 7.59
#